data_a5e031e93b05d203578d6e5d2835b59a
#
_entry.id   a5e031e93b05d203578d6e5d2835b59a
#
_cell.length_a   1.000
_cell.length_b   1.000
_cell.length_c   1.000
_cell.angle_alpha   90.00
_cell.angle_beta   90.00
_cell.angle_gamma   90.00
#
_symmetry.space_group_name_H-M   'P 1'
#
loop_
_entity.id
_entity.type
_entity.pdbx_description
1 polymer ?
#
loop_
_entity_poly.entity_id
_entity_poly.type
_entity_poly.pdbx_seq_one_letter_code
_entity_poly.pdbx_strand_id
1 'polypeptide(L)'
;MKKVLVTGANKGIGFEIARYLGKSGWQVIMGARSQERAEAAIKQLKAEGIETAGWQYVNLSDNDSLEVSAVEISKNHPDLNLLVNNAGIPGDMEVMSYEASLIDVAETVQVNYIGTFCLTKALLPLLTQNRGRIVNITVPTEVSPYWHPMAYVASKAAQNVMTSIMAMEFDKKQIPVEIFDIHPGATCTDLNDHYSGPGSHQPDV
;
A
#
# COMPACT_ATOMS: atom_id res chain seq x y z
N MET A 1 1.85 -3.34 22.27
CA MET A 1 2.53 -3.92 21.08
C MET A 1 2.24 -2.99 19.92
N LYS A 2 3.19 -2.69 19.05
CA LYS A 2 2.95 -1.79 17.91
C LYS A 2 2.09 -2.49 16.85
N LYS A 3 1.13 -1.77 16.27
CA LYS A 3 0.25 -2.29 15.22
C LYS A 3 0.50 -1.62 13.88
N VAL A 4 0.40 -2.42 12.82
CA VAL A 4 0.53 -1.96 11.43
C VAL A 4 -0.64 -2.45 10.59
N LEU A 5 -1.21 -1.55 9.79
CA LEU A 5 -2.08 -1.91 8.68
C LEU A 5 -1.25 -1.95 7.39
N VAL A 6 -1.25 -3.09 6.71
CA VAL A 6 -0.60 -3.23 5.39
C VAL A 6 -1.70 -3.46 4.36
N THR A 7 -1.85 -2.54 3.40
CA THR A 7 -2.83 -2.71 2.31
C THR A 7 -2.29 -3.65 1.23
N GLY A 8 -3.15 -4.49 0.67
CA GLY A 8 -2.73 -5.50 -0.32
C GLY A 8 -1.81 -6.57 0.27
N ALA A 9 -1.97 -6.88 1.56
CA ALA A 9 -1.07 -7.78 2.30
C ALA A 9 -1.30 -9.28 2.02
N ASN A 10 -2.25 -9.63 1.16
CA ASN A 10 -2.59 -11.03 0.89
C ASN A 10 -1.64 -11.73 -0.10
N LYS A 11 -0.72 -11.01 -0.75
CA LYS A 11 0.28 -11.55 -1.68
C LYS A 11 1.42 -10.56 -1.96
N GLY A 12 2.45 -11.04 -2.66
CA GLY A 12 3.55 -10.20 -3.18
C GLY A 12 4.26 -9.38 -2.10
N ILE A 13 4.69 -8.17 -2.46
CA ILE A 13 5.43 -7.26 -1.56
C ILE A 13 4.68 -7.01 -0.26
N GLY A 14 3.37 -6.80 -0.30
CA GLY A 14 2.57 -6.56 0.89
C GLY A 14 2.57 -7.73 1.87
N PHE A 15 2.56 -8.97 1.36
CA PHE A 15 2.67 -10.17 2.19
C PHE A 15 4.06 -10.27 2.85
N GLU A 16 5.13 -10.00 2.10
CA GLU A 16 6.49 -10.02 2.62
C GLU A 16 6.72 -8.93 3.68
N ILE A 17 6.18 -7.72 3.46
CA ILE A 17 6.18 -6.66 4.47
C ILE A 17 5.46 -7.13 5.74
N ALA A 18 4.28 -7.73 5.59
CA ALA A 18 3.51 -8.26 6.71
C ALA A 18 4.29 -9.34 7.47
N ARG A 19 4.93 -10.27 6.74
CA ARG A 19 5.78 -11.33 7.29
C ARG A 19 6.98 -10.76 8.06
N TYR A 20 7.70 -9.84 7.46
CA TYR A 20 8.87 -9.22 8.08
C TYR A 20 8.51 -8.45 9.35
N LEU A 21 7.47 -7.61 9.29
CA LEU A 21 7.01 -6.85 10.45
C LEU A 21 6.48 -7.77 11.55
N GLY A 22 5.74 -8.82 11.20
CA GLY A 22 5.27 -9.83 12.16
C GLY A 22 6.43 -10.52 12.88
N LYS A 23 7.47 -10.96 12.15
CA LYS A 23 8.71 -11.52 12.74
C LYS A 23 9.44 -10.50 13.63
N SER A 24 9.30 -9.22 13.35
CA SER A 24 9.87 -8.12 14.13
C SER A 24 9.00 -7.71 15.34
N GLY A 25 7.96 -8.46 15.66
CA GLY A 25 7.11 -8.23 16.84
C GLY A 25 5.98 -7.23 16.66
N TRP A 26 5.64 -6.87 15.42
CA TRP A 26 4.45 -6.06 15.15
C TRP A 26 3.19 -6.93 15.06
N GLN A 27 2.07 -6.42 15.53
CA GLN A 27 0.76 -6.98 15.21
C GLN A 27 0.30 -6.45 13.87
N VAL A 28 0.22 -7.33 12.86
CA VAL A 28 -0.14 -6.97 11.50
C VAL A 28 -1.65 -7.11 11.28
N ILE A 29 -2.27 -6.04 10.78
CA ILE A 29 -3.64 -6.04 10.25
C ILE A 29 -3.51 -6.19 8.73
N MET A 30 -4.07 -7.27 8.19
CA MET A 30 -4.03 -7.57 6.76
C MET A 30 -5.12 -6.79 6.02
N GLY A 31 -4.77 -5.67 5.37
CA GLY A 31 -5.70 -4.91 4.54
C GLY A 31 -5.93 -5.60 3.19
N ALA A 32 -7.16 -6.02 2.89
CA ALA A 32 -7.51 -6.69 1.63
C ALA A 32 -8.98 -6.49 1.26
N ARG A 33 -9.29 -6.58 -0.05
CA ARG A 33 -10.67 -6.54 -0.55
C ARG A 33 -11.38 -7.90 -0.56
N SER A 34 -10.66 -8.99 -0.30
CA SER A 34 -11.20 -10.36 -0.23
C SER A 34 -10.86 -10.99 1.11
N GLN A 35 -11.88 -11.36 1.86
CA GLN A 35 -11.74 -12.07 3.13
C GLN A 35 -11.02 -13.40 2.95
N GLU A 36 -11.46 -14.20 2.00
CA GLU A 36 -10.88 -15.51 1.71
C GLU A 36 -9.36 -15.45 1.48
N ARG A 37 -8.92 -14.50 0.64
CA ARG A 37 -7.48 -14.31 0.36
C ARG A 37 -6.70 -13.82 1.59
N ALA A 38 -7.31 -12.93 2.38
CA ALA A 38 -6.70 -12.44 3.61
C ALA A 38 -6.54 -13.57 4.63
N GLU A 39 -7.57 -14.39 4.83
CA GLU A 39 -7.53 -15.54 5.75
C GLU A 39 -6.53 -16.60 5.32
N ALA A 40 -6.41 -16.87 4.02
CA ALA A 40 -5.38 -17.77 3.49
C ALA A 40 -3.96 -17.26 3.81
N ALA A 41 -3.70 -15.96 3.61
CA ALA A 41 -2.43 -15.33 3.94
C ALA A 41 -2.15 -15.34 5.46
N ILE A 42 -3.15 -15.05 6.29
CA ILE A 42 -3.05 -15.14 7.75
C ILE A 42 -2.69 -16.56 8.19
N LYS A 43 -3.32 -17.57 7.59
CA LYS A 43 -3.01 -18.98 7.89
C LYS A 43 -1.56 -19.34 7.55
N GLN A 44 -1.04 -18.79 6.45
CA GLN A 44 0.37 -18.97 6.07
C GLN A 44 1.30 -18.30 7.07
N LEU A 45 1.07 -17.05 7.47
CA LEU A 45 1.86 -16.35 8.49
C LEU A 45 1.83 -17.08 9.83
N LYS A 46 0.67 -17.60 10.23
CA LYS A 46 0.51 -18.37 11.47
C LYS A 46 1.31 -19.68 11.46
N ALA A 47 1.41 -20.33 10.31
CA ALA A 47 2.25 -21.52 10.15
C ALA A 47 3.76 -21.22 10.34
N GLU A 48 4.18 -19.97 10.14
CA GLU A 48 5.53 -19.47 10.41
C GLU A 48 5.70 -18.92 11.85
N GLY A 49 4.70 -19.09 12.71
CA GLY A 49 4.72 -18.59 14.10
C GLY A 49 4.44 -17.09 14.23
N ILE A 50 3.88 -16.45 13.20
CA ILE A 50 3.55 -15.04 13.20
C ILE A 50 2.08 -14.84 13.54
N GLU A 51 1.81 -14.20 14.68
CA GLU A 51 0.45 -13.83 15.07
C GLU A 51 0.06 -12.48 14.43
N THR A 52 -1.12 -12.45 13.81
CA THR A 52 -1.70 -11.24 13.21
C THR A 52 -2.82 -10.67 14.07
N ALA A 53 -3.12 -9.38 13.88
CA ALA A 53 -4.31 -8.74 14.48
C ALA A 53 -5.61 -8.99 13.67
N GLY A 54 -5.54 -9.89 12.69
CA GLY A 54 -6.64 -10.22 11.79
C GLY A 54 -6.57 -9.49 10.45
N TRP A 55 -7.72 -9.36 9.80
CA TRP A 55 -7.83 -8.64 8.54
C TRP A 55 -8.88 -7.52 8.64
N GLN A 56 -8.75 -6.56 7.73
CA GLN A 56 -9.69 -5.46 7.57
C GLN A 56 -10.05 -5.32 6.09
N TYR A 57 -11.33 -5.12 5.80
CA TYR A 57 -11.76 -4.80 4.45
C TYR A 57 -11.16 -3.47 4.01
N VAL A 58 -10.42 -3.47 2.91
CA VAL A 58 -9.84 -2.27 2.30
C VAL A 58 -9.97 -2.40 0.80
N ASN A 59 -10.83 -1.58 0.19
CA ASN A 59 -11.04 -1.53 -1.26
C ASN A 59 -10.74 -0.12 -1.78
N LEU A 60 -9.58 0.08 -2.38
CA LEU A 60 -9.12 1.39 -2.87
C LEU A 60 -9.89 1.91 -4.09
N SER A 61 -10.77 1.09 -4.71
CA SER A 61 -11.64 1.53 -5.79
C SER A 61 -12.96 2.14 -5.32
N ASP A 62 -13.25 2.09 -4.00
CA ASP A 62 -14.53 2.51 -3.42
C ASP A 62 -14.27 3.42 -2.21
N ASN A 63 -14.34 4.73 -2.44
CA ASN A 63 -14.01 5.74 -1.44
C ASN A 63 -14.98 5.71 -0.25
N ASP A 64 -16.26 5.42 -0.46
CA ASP A 64 -17.25 5.37 0.60
C ASP A 64 -16.96 4.19 1.56
N SER A 65 -16.57 3.05 1.00
CA SER A 65 -16.17 1.88 1.80
C SER A 65 -14.88 2.15 2.60
N LEU A 66 -13.99 3.00 2.11
CA LEU A 66 -12.76 3.35 2.83
C LEU A 66 -13.04 4.19 4.08
N GLU A 67 -14.01 5.10 4.04
CA GLU A 67 -14.42 5.86 5.24
C GLU A 67 -14.99 4.91 6.31
N VAL A 68 -15.85 3.97 5.91
CA VAL A 68 -16.38 2.94 6.82
C VAL A 68 -15.25 2.08 7.39
N SER A 69 -14.34 1.62 6.55
CA SER A 69 -13.18 0.82 6.97
C SER A 69 -12.30 1.58 7.97
N ALA A 70 -12.06 2.86 7.74
CA ALA A 70 -11.26 3.68 8.66
C ALA A 70 -11.91 3.85 10.03
N VAL A 71 -13.24 3.97 10.09
CA VAL A 71 -14.01 4.01 11.36
C VAL A 71 -13.88 2.67 12.09
N GLU A 72 -14.05 1.55 11.40
CA GLU A 72 -13.89 0.20 11.99
C GLU A 72 -12.47 -0.04 12.48
N ILE A 73 -11.45 0.34 11.70
CA ILE A 73 -10.03 0.25 12.09
C ILE A 73 -9.78 1.07 13.35
N SER A 74 -10.29 2.30 13.40
CA SER A 74 -10.11 3.18 14.56
C SER A 74 -10.76 2.63 15.82
N LYS A 75 -11.89 1.95 15.68
CA LYS A 75 -12.61 1.31 16.79
C LYS A 75 -11.90 0.05 17.28
N ASN A 76 -11.47 -0.82 16.35
CA ASN A 76 -10.95 -2.15 16.67
C ASN A 76 -9.44 -2.13 16.96
N HIS A 77 -8.73 -1.13 16.44
CA HIS A 77 -7.28 -0.97 16.53
C HIS A 77 -6.89 0.47 16.93
N PRO A 78 -7.36 0.99 18.08
CA PRO A 78 -7.12 2.37 18.51
C PRO A 78 -5.63 2.70 18.74
N ASP A 79 -4.79 1.69 18.79
CA ASP A 79 -3.33 1.74 18.95
C ASP A 79 -2.57 1.53 17.63
N LEU A 80 -3.20 1.77 16.46
CA LEU A 80 -2.53 1.71 15.15
C LEU A 80 -1.37 2.73 15.08
N ASN A 81 -0.16 2.23 14.80
CA ASN A 81 1.06 3.05 14.77
C ASN A 81 1.64 3.24 13.37
N LEU A 82 1.29 2.35 12.43
CA LEU A 82 1.88 2.36 11.09
C LEU A 82 0.83 2.00 10.05
N LEU A 83 0.74 2.82 9.01
CA LEU A 83 0.01 2.53 7.78
C LEU A 83 1.02 2.27 6.66
N VAL A 84 0.96 1.10 6.03
CA VAL A 84 1.72 0.79 4.81
C VAL A 84 0.76 0.73 3.63
N ASN A 85 0.80 1.74 2.79
CA ASN A 85 0.06 1.81 1.54
C ASN A 85 0.85 1.07 0.46
N ASN A 86 0.58 -0.23 0.33
CA ASN A 86 1.23 -1.09 -0.65
C ASN A 86 0.29 -1.51 -1.79
N ALA A 87 -1.01 -1.61 -1.53
CA ALA A 87 -1.97 -2.02 -2.56
C ALA A 87 -1.92 -1.13 -3.79
N GLY A 88 -2.01 -1.76 -4.97
CA GLY A 88 -2.07 -1.08 -6.25
C GLY A 88 -2.40 -2.05 -7.37
N ILE A 89 -2.72 -1.51 -8.53
CA ILE A 89 -2.93 -2.24 -9.78
C ILE A 89 -1.99 -1.70 -10.86
N PRO A 90 -1.51 -2.54 -11.78
CA PRO A 90 -0.55 -2.13 -12.81
C PRO A 90 -1.17 -1.29 -13.93
N GLY A 91 -2.49 -1.38 -14.15
CA GLY A 91 -3.13 -0.94 -15.38
C GLY A 91 -2.73 -1.82 -16.56
N ASP A 92 -3.01 -1.39 -17.78
CA ASP A 92 -2.51 -2.05 -18.98
C ASP A 92 -1.02 -1.71 -19.17
N MET A 93 -0.16 -2.71 -19.04
CA MET A 93 1.29 -2.54 -19.07
C MET A 93 1.90 -2.65 -20.48
N GLU A 94 1.12 -3.11 -21.46
CA GLU A 94 1.59 -3.38 -22.81
C GLU A 94 1.17 -2.30 -23.83
N VAL A 95 0.13 -1.52 -23.50
CA VAL A 95 -0.43 -0.52 -24.39
C VAL A 95 0.45 0.73 -24.47
N MET A 96 0.61 1.29 -25.65
CA MET A 96 1.30 2.58 -25.83
C MET A 96 0.45 3.70 -25.21
N SER A 97 1.10 4.69 -24.61
CA SER A 97 0.44 5.74 -23.83
C SER A 97 -0.68 6.49 -24.60
N TYR A 98 -0.51 6.71 -25.89
CA TYR A 98 -1.50 7.38 -26.75
C TYR A 98 -2.67 6.47 -27.18
N GLU A 99 -2.59 5.19 -26.93
CA GLU A 99 -3.64 4.18 -27.18
C GLU A 99 -4.33 3.74 -25.88
N ALA A 100 -3.84 4.19 -24.73
CA ALA A 100 -4.34 3.78 -23.42
C ALA A 100 -5.84 4.13 -23.27
N SER A 101 -6.61 3.17 -22.78
CA SER A 101 -8.02 3.37 -22.46
C SER A 101 -8.19 4.38 -21.33
N LEU A 102 -9.10 5.35 -21.50
CA LEU A 102 -9.45 6.28 -20.43
C LEU A 102 -9.98 5.55 -19.17
N ILE A 103 -10.66 4.43 -19.36
CA ILE A 103 -11.18 3.61 -18.25
C ILE A 103 -10.01 3.02 -17.47
N ASP A 104 -9.04 2.40 -18.14
CA ASP A 104 -7.86 1.83 -17.49
C ASP A 104 -7.05 2.90 -16.74
N VAL A 105 -6.81 4.05 -17.37
CA VAL A 105 -6.12 5.17 -16.73
C VAL A 105 -6.89 5.64 -15.48
N ALA A 106 -8.21 5.81 -15.59
CA ALA A 106 -9.04 6.27 -14.47
C ALA A 106 -9.06 5.27 -13.32
N GLU A 107 -9.21 3.97 -13.59
CA GLU A 107 -9.20 2.91 -12.58
C GLU A 107 -7.82 2.81 -11.89
N THR A 108 -6.75 2.90 -12.67
CA THR A 108 -5.38 2.85 -12.12
C THR A 108 -5.11 4.04 -11.20
N VAL A 109 -5.49 5.25 -11.62
CA VAL A 109 -5.36 6.46 -10.78
C VAL A 109 -6.28 6.39 -9.56
N GLN A 110 -7.52 5.89 -9.73
CA GLN A 110 -8.46 5.72 -8.61
C GLN A 110 -7.87 4.82 -7.54
N VAL A 111 -7.39 3.63 -7.91
CA VAL A 111 -6.86 2.67 -6.94
C VAL A 111 -5.54 3.13 -6.34
N ASN A 112 -4.57 3.49 -7.20
CA ASN A 112 -3.20 3.71 -6.73
C ASN A 112 -3.04 5.06 -6.02
N TYR A 113 -3.77 6.08 -6.43
CA TYR A 113 -3.62 7.43 -5.87
C TYR A 113 -4.83 7.88 -5.04
N ILE A 114 -6.02 7.96 -5.64
CA ILE A 114 -7.20 8.55 -4.96
C ILE A 114 -7.59 7.70 -3.74
N GLY A 115 -7.74 6.39 -3.90
CA GLY A 115 -8.08 5.49 -2.79
C GLY A 115 -7.02 5.47 -1.69
N THR A 116 -5.73 5.50 -2.07
CA THR A 116 -4.62 5.62 -1.12
C THR A 116 -4.69 6.93 -0.33
N PHE A 117 -4.96 8.05 -1.02
CA PHE A 117 -5.15 9.35 -0.38
C PHE A 117 -6.36 9.35 0.57
N CYS A 118 -7.51 8.81 0.13
CA CYS A 118 -8.72 8.73 0.95
C CYS A 118 -8.49 7.92 2.23
N LEU A 119 -7.89 6.74 2.13
CA LEU A 119 -7.58 5.91 3.31
C LEU A 119 -6.59 6.62 4.24
N THR A 120 -5.53 7.20 3.69
CA THR A 120 -4.52 7.95 4.44
C THR A 120 -5.15 9.10 5.21
N LYS A 121 -5.98 9.92 4.54
CA LYS A 121 -6.70 11.04 5.14
C LYS A 121 -7.66 10.57 6.25
N ALA A 122 -8.40 9.50 6.02
CA ALA A 122 -9.37 8.99 6.98
C ALA A 122 -8.70 8.42 8.25
N LEU A 123 -7.50 7.82 8.13
CA LEU A 123 -6.74 7.29 9.26
C LEU A 123 -5.80 8.33 9.91
N LEU A 124 -5.60 9.49 9.31
CA LEU A 124 -4.68 10.51 9.82
C LEU A 124 -4.98 10.94 11.27
N PRO A 125 -6.24 11.14 11.70
CA PRO A 125 -6.53 11.47 13.10
C PRO A 125 -6.01 10.41 14.09
N LEU A 126 -6.24 9.13 13.77
CA LEU A 126 -5.77 8.01 14.58
C LEU A 126 -4.24 7.93 14.65
N LEU A 127 -3.58 8.06 13.49
CA LEU A 127 -2.13 8.07 13.42
C LEU A 127 -1.52 9.28 14.15
N THR A 128 -2.19 10.44 14.08
CA THR A 128 -1.78 11.65 14.84
C THR A 128 -1.82 11.41 16.34
N GLN A 129 -2.91 10.82 16.84
CA GLN A 129 -3.06 10.46 18.25
C GLN A 129 -1.95 9.53 18.73
N ASN A 130 -1.53 8.59 17.89
CA ASN A 130 -0.55 7.55 18.21
C ASN A 130 0.89 7.93 17.83
N ARG A 131 1.14 9.15 17.32
CA ARG A 131 2.45 9.56 16.78
C ARG A 131 2.98 8.55 15.79
N GLY A 132 2.11 8.18 14.86
CA GLY A 132 2.32 7.08 13.93
C GLY A 132 3.13 7.47 12.71
N ARG A 133 3.18 6.51 11.77
CA ARG A 133 3.91 6.65 10.51
C ARG A 133 3.05 6.20 9.33
N ILE A 134 3.32 6.78 8.17
CA ILE A 134 2.75 6.38 6.89
C ILE A 134 3.89 6.05 5.94
N VAL A 135 3.82 4.89 5.32
CA VAL A 135 4.78 4.44 4.32
C VAL A 135 4.02 4.13 3.03
N ASN A 136 4.41 4.76 1.95
CA ASN A 136 3.86 4.49 0.63
C ASN A 136 4.85 3.65 -0.19
N ILE A 137 4.40 2.54 -0.74
CA ILE A 137 5.19 1.74 -1.67
C ILE A 137 4.97 2.30 -3.07
N THR A 138 6.01 2.90 -3.60
CA THR A 138 5.97 3.64 -4.87
C THR A 138 7.09 3.22 -5.81
N VAL A 139 7.30 3.99 -6.87
CA VAL A 139 8.40 3.82 -7.82
C VAL A 139 9.08 5.17 -8.09
N PRO A 140 10.32 5.20 -8.58
CA PRO A 140 10.94 6.43 -9.06
C PRO A 140 10.06 7.13 -10.12
N THR A 141 10.09 8.45 -10.14
CA THR A 141 9.32 9.26 -11.10
C THR A 141 10.00 9.42 -12.45
N GLU A 142 11.28 9.06 -12.54
CA GLU A 142 12.01 9.10 -13.80
C GLU A 142 11.49 8.03 -14.76
N VAL A 143 11.23 8.44 -16.00
CA VAL A 143 10.72 7.54 -17.02
C VAL A 143 11.85 6.61 -17.49
N SER A 144 11.65 5.30 -17.31
CA SER A 144 12.57 4.29 -17.81
C SER A 144 12.25 3.95 -19.27
N PRO A 145 13.24 3.88 -20.17
CA PRO A 145 13.00 3.43 -21.54
C PRO A 145 12.65 1.93 -21.63
N TYR A 146 12.90 1.17 -20.56
CA TYR A 146 12.68 -0.28 -20.53
C TYR A 146 11.33 -0.68 -19.92
N TRP A 147 10.74 0.19 -19.10
CA TRP A 147 9.47 -0.08 -18.42
C TRP A 147 8.79 1.24 -18.08
N HIS A 148 7.67 1.53 -18.73
CA HIS A 148 6.99 2.82 -18.63
C HIS A 148 5.47 2.73 -18.83
N PRO A 149 4.75 1.84 -18.10
CA PRO A 149 3.29 1.80 -18.17
C PRO A 149 2.73 3.13 -17.66
N MET A 150 2.20 3.93 -18.58
CA MET A 150 1.90 5.35 -18.34
C MET A 150 0.95 5.57 -17.16
N ALA A 151 -0.17 4.86 -17.09
CA ALA A 151 -1.17 5.02 -16.03
C ALA A 151 -0.58 4.68 -14.65
N TYR A 152 0.20 3.60 -14.57
CA TYR A 152 0.87 3.18 -13.33
C TYR A 152 1.89 4.20 -12.86
N VAL A 153 2.85 4.56 -13.72
CA VAL A 153 3.92 5.49 -13.38
C VAL A 153 3.35 6.86 -12.99
N ALA A 154 2.36 7.36 -13.75
CA ALA A 154 1.67 8.61 -13.42
C ALA A 154 0.97 8.56 -12.05
N SER A 155 0.27 7.45 -11.74
CA SER A 155 -0.40 7.29 -10.46
C SER A 155 0.60 7.23 -9.28
N LYS A 156 1.75 6.58 -9.47
CA LYS A 156 2.82 6.51 -8.46
C LYS A 156 3.56 7.83 -8.31
N ALA A 157 3.75 8.57 -9.40
CA ALA A 157 4.29 9.94 -9.34
C ALA A 157 3.36 10.88 -8.54
N ALA A 158 2.04 10.76 -8.72
CA ALA A 158 1.07 11.49 -7.92
C ALA A 158 1.18 11.14 -6.42
N GLN A 159 1.41 9.87 -6.07
CA GLN A 159 1.68 9.47 -4.67
C GLN A 159 2.96 10.11 -4.12
N ASN A 160 4.07 10.14 -4.88
CA ASN A 160 5.33 10.74 -4.45
C ASN A 160 5.16 12.24 -4.17
N VAL A 161 4.42 12.95 -5.05
CA VAL A 161 4.09 14.37 -4.83
C VAL A 161 3.21 14.55 -3.58
N MET A 162 2.17 13.72 -3.41
CA MET A 162 1.32 13.73 -2.21
C MET A 162 2.17 13.55 -0.93
N THR A 163 3.04 12.56 -0.91
CA THR A 163 3.92 12.30 0.24
C THR A 163 4.77 13.51 0.58
N SER A 164 5.40 14.11 -0.43
CA SER A 164 6.27 15.28 -0.24
C SER A 164 5.50 16.49 0.30
N ILE A 165 4.29 16.74 -0.23
CA ILE A 165 3.43 17.83 0.24
C ILE A 165 2.98 17.57 1.68
N MET A 166 2.47 16.36 1.98
CA MET A 166 1.99 16.03 3.32
C MET A 166 3.13 16.07 4.35
N ALA A 167 4.32 15.58 4.01
CA ALA A 167 5.49 15.66 4.89
C ALA A 167 5.83 17.11 5.27
N MET A 168 5.87 18.00 4.27
CA MET A 168 6.11 19.44 4.48
C MET A 168 5.00 20.08 5.33
N GLU A 169 3.73 19.74 5.07
CA GLU A 169 2.61 20.29 5.83
C GLU A 169 2.56 19.77 7.26
N PHE A 170 2.89 18.49 7.49
CA PHE A 170 2.96 17.91 8.82
C PHE A 170 4.05 18.58 9.66
N ASP A 171 5.22 18.81 9.08
CA ASP A 171 6.30 19.58 9.76
C ASP A 171 5.84 21.01 10.08
N LYS A 172 5.32 21.74 9.10
CA LYS A 172 4.83 23.11 9.27
C LYS A 172 3.73 23.25 10.32
N LYS A 173 2.84 22.25 10.42
CA LYS A 173 1.70 22.24 11.35
C LYS A 173 2.00 21.50 12.65
N GLN A 174 3.22 20.99 12.82
CA GLN A 174 3.65 20.18 13.96
C GLN A 174 2.70 18.99 14.21
N ILE A 175 2.23 18.36 13.12
CA ILE A 175 1.46 17.12 13.19
C ILE A 175 2.46 15.99 13.46
N PRO A 176 2.31 15.22 14.55
CA PRO A 176 3.31 14.24 14.96
C PRO A 176 3.19 12.92 14.18
N VAL A 177 3.17 12.99 12.86
CA VAL A 177 3.11 11.85 11.94
C VAL A 177 4.24 11.99 10.93
N GLU A 178 5.02 10.92 10.76
CA GLU A 178 6.03 10.84 9.70
C GLU A 178 5.40 10.18 8.47
N ILE A 179 5.68 10.70 7.28
CA ILE A 179 5.26 10.10 6.01
C ILE A 179 6.42 10.08 5.03
N PHE A 180 6.62 8.94 4.35
CA PHE A 180 7.69 8.78 3.35
C PHE A 180 7.37 7.68 2.35
N ASP A 181 8.07 7.69 1.23
CA ASP A 181 7.99 6.71 0.16
C ASP A 181 9.12 5.68 0.26
N ILE A 182 8.82 4.44 -0.13
CA ILE A 182 9.80 3.39 -0.33
C ILE A 182 9.69 2.88 -1.77
N HIS A 183 10.81 2.84 -2.45
CA HIS A 183 10.95 2.27 -3.80
C HIS A 183 11.62 0.90 -3.69
N PRO A 184 10.89 -0.20 -3.73
CA PRO A 184 11.45 -1.54 -3.52
C PRO A 184 12.30 -2.04 -4.71
N GLY A 185 12.34 -1.29 -5.81
CA GLY A 185 12.93 -1.73 -7.06
C GLY A 185 12.03 -2.69 -7.84
N ALA A 186 12.59 -3.28 -8.91
CA ALA A 186 11.89 -4.29 -9.69
C ALA A 186 11.84 -5.60 -8.89
N THR A 187 10.66 -5.95 -8.41
CA THR A 187 10.43 -7.15 -7.59
C THR A 187 9.53 -8.11 -8.35
N CYS A 188 9.93 -9.38 -8.45
CA CYS A 188 9.17 -10.43 -9.12
C CYS A 188 7.85 -10.70 -8.38
N THR A 189 6.73 -10.24 -8.91
CA THR A 189 5.39 -10.38 -8.32
C THR A 189 4.33 -10.51 -9.41
N ASP A 190 3.12 -10.90 -9.04
CA ASP A 190 1.96 -10.91 -9.95
C ASP A 190 1.67 -9.53 -10.59
N LEU A 191 2.16 -8.44 -9.99
CA LEU A 191 1.91 -7.09 -10.48
C LEU A 191 2.66 -6.81 -11.79
N ASN A 192 3.80 -7.46 -12.00
CA ASN A 192 4.62 -7.33 -13.19
C ASN A 192 4.80 -8.66 -13.92
N ASP A 193 3.78 -9.51 -13.86
CA ASP A 193 3.74 -10.83 -14.52
C ASP A 193 4.98 -11.70 -14.21
N HIS A 194 5.43 -11.66 -12.95
CA HIS A 194 6.60 -12.40 -12.45
C HIS A 194 7.90 -12.10 -13.21
N TYR A 195 8.05 -10.85 -13.70
CA TYR A 195 9.29 -10.44 -14.37
C TYR A 195 10.53 -10.76 -13.53
N SER A 196 11.41 -11.58 -14.09
CA SER A 196 12.66 -12.05 -13.46
C SER A 196 13.93 -11.63 -14.23
N GLY A 197 13.83 -10.59 -15.05
CA GLY A 197 14.94 -10.07 -15.85
C GLY A 197 15.96 -9.24 -15.04
N PRO A 198 16.95 -8.63 -15.74
CA PRO A 198 17.98 -7.84 -15.07
C PRO A 198 17.42 -6.75 -14.17
N GLY A 199 17.92 -6.69 -12.94
CA GLY A 199 17.49 -5.73 -11.92
C GLY A 199 16.26 -6.14 -11.11
N SER A 200 15.66 -7.33 -11.36
CA SER A 200 14.58 -7.84 -10.52
C SER A 200 15.12 -8.49 -9.25
N HIS A 201 14.44 -8.25 -8.14
CA HIS A 201 14.64 -8.96 -6.89
C HIS A 201 13.56 -10.02 -6.74
N GLN A 202 13.96 -11.27 -6.45
CA GLN A 202 13.00 -12.28 -6.00
C GLN A 202 12.77 -12.06 -4.51
N PRO A 203 11.51 -12.08 -4.05
CA PRO A 203 11.27 -12.20 -2.62
C PRO A 203 11.91 -13.52 -2.16
N ASP A 204 12.74 -13.46 -1.14
CA ASP A 204 13.39 -14.65 -0.58
C ASP A 204 12.30 -15.69 -0.23
N VAL A 205 12.46 -16.90 -0.79
CA VAL A 205 11.58 -18.04 -0.54
C VAL A 205 11.88 -18.60 0.85
#